data_05e57b4d952ef015c526022e817b58e9
#
_entry.id   05e57b4d952ef015c526022e817b58e9
#
_cell.length_a   1.000
_cell.length_b   1.000
_cell.length_c   1.000
_cell.angle_alpha   90.00
_cell.angle_beta   90.00
_cell.angle_gamma   90.00
#
_symmetry.space_group_name_H-M   'P 1'
#
loop_
_entity.id
_entity.type
_entity.pdbx_description
1 polymer ?
#
loop_
_entity_poly.entity_id
_entity_poly.type
_entity_poly.pdbx_seq_one_letter_code
_entity_poly.pdbx_strand_id
1 'polypeptide(L)'
;MSEEMMQTSPFECPAWFDGKKINETVFCEEFLRDYPMVTVNDAFFTVNGRVHDENRLKKVIYDRIKYYVTSGVAKKVTNLLDVMRMECCTAKLSLYQDRIHVANGTYYLNGTFSPEKDFCRNRLPVAYNPDAPQPVTWLHFLSQLLEPEDILTLQEFMGYCFIPSTKGQKMLLLIGKGGEGKSRIGIVLRALLGSNMNTGSIAKVETSPFARADLEHELVMLDDDMKLEALPQTNNIKAIITAELPMDLEKKGQQSYQGDLYVRFIGFGNGVLQSLYDRSVGFFRRQIILSTKEKDPNRKDDPYIAEKMCAEAEGIFRWALEGLHRLIDNDYKFTVSQSAQDNMDAAVSDGNNIIEFLSSEGYIRFKADYEVSSKDLYAVYKLWCDDNALSSLSQKSFCSFLKQNESRYNIEYTNKVNIGGGRYARGFVGIELLQRPFL
;
A
#
# COMPACT_ATOMS: atom_id res chain seq x y z
N MET A 1 -72.75 24.00 16.45
CA MET A 1 -71.59 23.46 17.13
C MET A 1 -70.77 22.82 16.03
N SER A 2 -70.11 23.61 15.40
CA SER A 2 -68.69 24.07 15.31
C SER A 2 -67.80 23.02 14.66
N GLU A 3 -67.80 23.13 13.32
CA GLU A 3 -66.68 22.73 12.50
C GLU A 3 -65.50 23.62 12.86
N GLU A 4 -64.61 23.15 13.67
CA GLU A 4 -63.34 23.84 13.89
C GLU A 4 -62.21 22.83 13.93
N MET A 5 -61.21 23.16 13.11
CA MET A 5 -59.82 22.78 13.20
C MET A 5 -59.39 21.43 12.63
N MET A 6 -59.18 21.44 11.35
CA MET A 6 -57.94 20.90 10.80
C MET A 6 -57.15 22.07 10.19
N GLN A 7 -56.43 22.82 11.02
CA GLN A 7 -55.28 23.62 10.54
C GLN A 7 -54.15 22.68 10.21
N THR A 8 -54.14 22.20 8.97
CA THR A 8 -52.90 21.73 8.34
C THR A 8 -52.00 22.93 8.21
N SER A 9 -50.90 22.92 8.98
CA SER A 9 -49.78 23.79 8.73
C SER A 9 -49.38 23.69 7.24
N PRO A 10 -49.37 24.76 6.47
CA PRO A 10 -48.93 24.70 5.10
C PRO A 10 -47.44 24.36 5.12
N PHE A 11 -47.10 23.11 4.75
CA PHE A 11 -45.74 22.83 4.27
C PHE A 11 -45.56 23.75 3.07
N GLU A 12 -44.80 24.82 3.23
CA GLU A 12 -44.42 25.65 2.10
C GLU A 12 -43.80 24.75 1.06
N CYS A 13 -44.33 24.79 -0.16
CA CYS A 13 -43.86 23.98 -1.26
C CYS A 13 -42.41 24.41 -1.54
N PRO A 14 -41.43 23.50 -1.50
CA PRO A 14 -40.03 23.90 -1.71
C PRO A 14 -39.87 24.53 -3.10
N ALA A 15 -38.98 25.48 -3.23
CA ALA A 15 -38.70 26.23 -4.47
C ALA A 15 -38.38 25.31 -5.68
N TRP A 16 -37.83 24.15 -5.41
CA TRP A 16 -37.49 23.15 -6.44
C TRP A 16 -38.70 22.29 -6.89
N PHE A 17 -39.91 22.46 -6.33
CA PHE A 17 -41.10 21.66 -6.71
C PHE A 17 -42.26 22.55 -7.09
N ASP A 18 -42.76 22.42 -8.30
CA ASP A 18 -43.87 23.22 -8.85
C ASP A 18 -45.26 22.62 -8.62
N GLY A 19 -45.38 21.59 -7.78
CA GLY A 19 -46.58 20.82 -7.54
C GLY A 19 -46.78 19.61 -8.48
N LYS A 20 -45.92 19.47 -9.51
CA LYS A 20 -45.96 18.34 -10.47
C LYS A 20 -44.56 17.80 -10.77
N LYS A 21 -43.57 18.65 -10.91
CA LYS A 21 -42.23 18.29 -11.34
C LYS A 21 -41.20 18.90 -10.42
N ILE A 22 -40.02 18.25 -10.33
CA ILE A 22 -38.85 18.78 -9.68
C ILE A 22 -38.10 19.64 -10.70
N ASN A 23 -37.77 20.87 -10.32
CA ASN A 23 -36.72 21.64 -10.98
C ASN A 23 -35.38 21.11 -10.47
N GLU A 24 -34.68 20.30 -11.30
CA GLU A 24 -33.48 19.57 -10.92
C GLU A 24 -32.34 20.51 -10.57
N THR A 25 -32.16 21.61 -11.28
CA THR A 25 -31.11 22.60 -11.02
C THR A 25 -31.33 23.27 -9.66
N VAL A 26 -32.52 23.81 -9.40
CA VAL A 26 -32.85 24.46 -8.11
C VAL A 26 -32.72 23.46 -6.95
N PHE A 27 -33.13 22.19 -7.16
CA PHE A 27 -32.95 21.14 -6.16
C PHE A 27 -31.46 20.93 -5.84
N CYS A 28 -30.62 20.82 -6.86
CA CYS A 28 -29.19 20.58 -6.69
C CYS A 28 -28.50 21.76 -6.03
N GLU A 29 -28.82 22.99 -6.40
CA GLU A 29 -28.31 24.20 -5.75
C GLU A 29 -28.62 24.26 -4.25
N GLU A 30 -29.90 24.00 -3.88
CA GLU A 30 -30.29 23.92 -2.47
C GLU A 30 -29.64 22.76 -1.73
N PHE A 31 -29.58 21.59 -2.38
CA PHE A 31 -28.95 20.42 -1.77
C PHE A 31 -27.47 20.64 -1.51
N LEU A 32 -26.74 21.19 -2.49
CA LEU A 32 -25.30 21.48 -2.37
C LEU A 32 -24.98 22.60 -1.37
N ARG A 33 -25.94 23.49 -1.10
CA ARG A 33 -25.82 24.48 -0.01
C ARG A 33 -25.87 23.83 1.36
N ASP A 34 -26.76 22.83 1.55
CA ASP A 34 -26.89 22.11 2.82
C ASP A 34 -25.81 21.02 2.99
N TYR A 35 -25.41 20.42 1.87
CA TYR A 35 -24.41 19.35 1.79
C TYR A 35 -23.32 19.72 0.77
N PRO A 36 -22.38 20.60 1.14
CA PRO A 36 -21.33 21.03 0.23
C PRO A 36 -20.47 19.85 -0.23
N MET A 37 -20.35 19.68 -1.54
CA MET A 37 -19.58 18.61 -2.19
C MET A 37 -18.90 19.12 -3.46
N VAL A 38 -17.85 18.41 -3.86
CA VAL A 38 -17.21 18.54 -5.17
C VAL A 38 -17.07 17.16 -5.80
N THR A 39 -17.04 17.10 -7.12
CA THR A 39 -16.87 15.82 -7.86
C THR A 39 -15.59 15.90 -8.68
N VAL A 40 -14.79 14.85 -8.60
CA VAL A 40 -13.58 14.64 -9.41
C VAL A 40 -13.59 13.19 -9.89
N ASN A 41 -13.48 12.97 -11.19
CA ASN A 41 -13.50 11.62 -11.80
C ASN A 41 -14.70 10.79 -11.31
N ASP A 42 -15.90 11.35 -11.33
CA ASP A 42 -17.16 10.76 -10.86
C ASP A 42 -17.26 10.48 -9.35
N ALA A 43 -16.21 10.67 -8.59
CA ALA A 43 -16.24 10.49 -7.14
C ALA A 43 -16.61 11.78 -6.41
N PHE A 44 -17.54 11.68 -5.45
CA PHE A 44 -17.90 12.81 -4.58
C PHE A 44 -16.93 12.96 -3.42
N PHE A 45 -16.57 14.21 -3.13
CA PHE A 45 -15.74 14.60 -1.99
C PHE A 45 -16.42 15.70 -1.19
N THR A 46 -16.31 15.58 0.11
CA THR A 46 -16.81 16.56 1.10
C THR A 46 -15.64 17.08 1.93
N VAL A 47 -15.90 17.98 2.86
CA VAL A 47 -14.92 18.34 3.90
C VAL A 47 -14.54 17.14 4.80
N ASN A 48 -15.29 16.03 4.75
CA ASN A 48 -14.97 14.80 5.47
C ASN A 48 -14.26 13.74 4.60
N GLY A 49 -13.76 14.13 3.42
CA GLY A 49 -13.09 13.25 2.48
C GLY A 49 -14.03 12.65 1.45
N ARG A 50 -13.58 11.56 0.81
CA ARG A 50 -14.32 10.84 -0.23
C ARG A 50 -15.62 10.24 0.31
N VAL A 51 -16.69 10.32 -0.48
CA VAL A 51 -17.94 9.60 -0.23
C VAL A 51 -17.80 8.18 -0.79
N HIS A 52 -17.58 7.20 0.08
CA HIS A 52 -17.39 5.81 -0.33
C HIS A 52 -18.71 5.07 -0.62
N ASP A 53 -19.80 5.48 0.02
CA ASP A 53 -21.11 4.88 -0.16
C ASP A 53 -22.12 5.91 -0.67
N GLU A 54 -22.30 5.95 -1.98
CA GLU A 54 -23.29 6.83 -2.62
C GLU A 54 -24.75 6.47 -2.27
N ASN A 55 -25.03 5.27 -1.74
CA ASN A 55 -26.37 4.92 -1.32
C ASN A 55 -26.84 5.79 -0.14
N ARG A 56 -25.90 6.27 0.67
CA ARG A 56 -26.22 7.26 1.72
C ARG A 56 -26.68 8.59 1.13
N LEU A 57 -26.04 9.09 0.07
CA LEU A 57 -26.50 10.28 -0.65
C LEU A 57 -27.85 10.05 -1.29
N LYS A 58 -28.04 8.92 -1.98
CA LYS A 58 -29.35 8.53 -2.55
C LYS A 58 -30.43 8.49 -1.48
N LYS A 59 -30.11 8.00 -0.28
CA LYS A 59 -31.04 7.98 0.84
C LYS A 59 -31.45 9.38 1.29
N VAL A 60 -30.48 10.30 1.42
CA VAL A 60 -30.77 11.69 1.77
C VAL A 60 -31.63 12.37 0.69
N ILE A 61 -31.29 12.17 -0.60
CA ILE A 61 -32.09 12.69 -1.72
C ILE A 61 -33.52 12.12 -1.65
N TYR A 62 -33.64 10.79 -1.48
CA TYR A 62 -34.94 10.12 -1.36
C TYR A 62 -35.76 10.72 -0.20
N ASP A 63 -35.17 10.90 0.97
CA ASP A 63 -35.88 11.42 2.14
C ASP A 63 -36.38 12.87 1.91
N ARG A 64 -35.64 13.67 1.11
CA ARG A 64 -36.03 15.03 0.76
C ARG A 64 -37.20 15.08 -0.25
N ILE A 65 -37.27 14.13 -1.21
CA ILE A 65 -38.27 14.17 -2.30
C ILE A 65 -39.49 13.26 -2.10
N LYS A 66 -39.46 12.29 -1.19
CA LYS A 66 -40.46 11.22 -1.05
C LYS A 66 -41.90 11.70 -0.80
N TYR A 67 -42.08 12.88 -0.23
CA TYR A 67 -43.39 13.47 0.04
C TYR A 67 -43.98 14.24 -1.16
N TYR A 68 -43.13 14.56 -2.14
CA TYR A 68 -43.47 15.35 -3.33
C TYR A 68 -43.55 14.47 -4.59
N VAL A 69 -42.86 13.35 -4.63
CA VAL A 69 -42.79 12.47 -5.78
C VAL A 69 -43.32 11.10 -5.40
N THR A 70 -44.49 10.76 -5.97
CA THR A 70 -45.20 9.52 -5.64
C THR A 70 -44.93 8.35 -6.61
N SER A 71 -44.32 8.62 -7.76
CA SER A 71 -44.01 7.59 -8.77
C SER A 71 -42.63 7.79 -9.39
N GLY A 72 -41.96 6.69 -9.79
CA GLY A 72 -40.63 6.73 -10.42
C GLY A 72 -39.53 7.28 -9.51
N VAL A 73 -39.71 7.25 -8.19
CA VAL A 73 -38.82 7.90 -7.20
C VAL A 73 -37.38 7.43 -7.33
N ALA A 74 -37.15 6.12 -7.52
CA ALA A 74 -35.76 5.58 -7.65
C ALA A 74 -35.05 6.18 -8.86
N LYS A 75 -35.71 6.29 -10.02
CA LYS A 75 -35.14 6.91 -11.22
C LYS A 75 -34.87 8.40 -10.99
N LYS A 76 -35.81 9.09 -10.30
CA LYS A 76 -35.64 10.51 -9.99
C LYS A 76 -34.45 10.76 -9.06
N VAL A 77 -34.24 9.93 -8.03
CA VAL A 77 -33.08 9.99 -7.14
C VAL A 77 -31.78 9.83 -7.92
N THR A 78 -31.73 8.86 -8.85
CA THR A 78 -30.54 8.65 -9.69
C THR A 78 -30.27 9.85 -10.59
N ASN A 79 -31.30 10.36 -11.29
CA ASN A 79 -31.15 11.54 -12.15
C ASN A 79 -30.65 12.77 -11.36
N LEU A 80 -31.19 13.02 -10.17
CA LEU A 80 -30.77 14.13 -9.31
C LEU A 80 -29.31 13.98 -8.88
N LEU A 81 -28.88 12.75 -8.57
CA LEU A 81 -27.47 12.49 -8.24
C LEU A 81 -26.55 12.75 -9.44
N ASP A 82 -26.99 12.39 -10.66
CA ASP A 82 -26.22 12.61 -11.87
C ASP A 82 -26.15 14.12 -12.22
N VAL A 83 -27.24 14.88 -12.02
CA VAL A 83 -27.21 16.34 -12.17
C VAL A 83 -26.26 16.97 -11.13
N MET A 84 -26.29 16.51 -9.87
CA MET A 84 -25.36 16.99 -8.85
C MET A 84 -23.89 16.72 -9.22
N ARG A 85 -23.59 15.58 -9.86
CA ARG A 85 -22.22 15.32 -10.35
C ARG A 85 -21.76 16.37 -11.36
N MET A 86 -22.64 16.81 -12.23
CA MET A 86 -22.35 17.86 -13.21
C MET A 86 -22.20 19.23 -12.54
N GLU A 87 -23.12 19.59 -11.64
CA GLU A 87 -23.15 20.89 -10.96
C GLU A 87 -21.91 21.12 -10.09
N CYS A 88 -21.46 20.11 -9.33
CA CYS A 88 -20.31 20.25 -8.43
C CYS A 88 -19.01 19.74 -9.03
N CYS A 89 -18.95 19.50 -10.36
CA CYS A 89 -17.76 19.03 -11.03
C CYS A 89 -16.62 20.07 -10.96
N THR A 90 -15.46 19.61 -10.54
CA THR A 90 -14.23 20.41 -10.54
C THR A 90 -13.11 19.67 -11.27
N ALA A 91 -12.23 20.41 -11.92
CA ALA A 91 -11.16 19.85 -12.71
C ALA A 91 -10.15 19.05 -11.87
N LYS A 92 -9.92 19.47 -10.62
CA LYS A 92 -8.94 18.83 -9.73
C LYS A 92 -9.22 19.17 -8.27
N LEU A 93 -9.13 18.17 -7.41
CA LEU A 93 -8.99 18.35 -5.97
C LEU A 93 -7.51 18.16 -5.60
N SER A 94 -6.89 19.17 -5.02
CA SER A 94 -5.47 19.17 -4.70
C SER A 94 -5.09 18.02 -3.78
N LEU A 95 -3.95 17.41 -4.07
CA LEU A 95 -3.33 16.38 -3.24
C LEU A 95 -2.19 17.02 -2.43
N TYR A 96 -2.44 17.27 -1.16
CA TYR A 96 -1.48 17.93 -0.28
C TYR A 96 -0.59 16.89 0.42
N GLN A 97 0.72 17.07 0.33
CA GLN A 97 1.72 16.21 1.00
C GLN A 97 2.31 16.87 2.26
N ASP A 98 1.94 18.12 2.53
CA ASP A 98 2.44 18.95 3.63
C ASP A 98 1.50 19.00 4.84
N ARG A 99 0.38 18.25 4.77
CA ARG A 99 -0.65 18.26 5.82
C ARG A 99 -1.41 16.94 5.90
N ILE A 100 -2.06 16.74 7.05
CA ILE A 100 -2.93 15.61 7.32
C ILE A 100 -4.30 16.17 7.72
N HIS A 101 -5.34 15.81 6.98
CA HIS A 101 -6.71 16.16 7.35
C HIS A 101 -7.22 15.14 8.39
N VAL A 102 -7.50 15.63 9.57
CA VAL A 102 -7.98 14.83 10.72
C VAL A 102 -9.45 15.17 11.05
N ALA A 103 -10.08 14.39 11.93
CA ALA A 103 -11.50 14.54 12.24
C ALA A 103 -11.90 15.96 12.69
N ASN A 104 -11.04 16.65 13.44
CA ASN A 104 -11.29 17.97 14.01
C ASN A 104 -10.60 19.13 13.29
N GLY A 105 -9.96 18.91 12.13
CA GLY A 105 -9.29 19.99 11.40
C GLY A 105 -8.20 19.52 10.45
N THR A 106 -7.14 20.28 10.34
CA THR A 106 -5.97 20.02 9.49
C THR A 106 -4.68 20.21 10.30
N TYR A 107 -3.88 19.16 10.38
CA TYR A 107 -2.53 19.16 10.95
C TYR A 107 -1.52 19.39 9.83
N TYR A 108 -0.67 20.38 9.98
CA TYR A 108 0.41 20.68 9.04
C TYR A 108 1.72 20.05 9.51
N LEU A 109 2.53 19.56 8.57
CA LEU A 109 3.79 18.88 8.91
C LEU A 109 4.86 19.82 9.51
N ASN A 110 4.61 21.14 9.53
CA ASN A 110 5.42 22.11 10.29
C ASN A 110 5.04 22.17 11.78
N GLY A 111 4.12 21.33 12.24
CA GLY A 111 3.67 21.24 13.62
C GLY A 111 2.47 22.13 13.97
N THR A 112 1.93 22.93 13.02
CA THR A 112 0.75 23.76 13.27
C THR A 112 -0.56 22.99 13.04
N PHE A 113 -1.64 23.47 13.67
CA PHE A 113 -2.98 22.89 13.52
C PHE A 113 -4.02 23.99 13.25
N SER A 114 -4.93 23.73 12.31
CA SER A 114 -6.12 24.55 12.07
C SER A 114 -7.39 23.73 12.30
N PRO A 115 -8.39 24.24 13.04
CA PRO A 115 -9.69 23.58 13.19
C PRO A 115 -10.56 23.67 11.93
N GLU A 116 -10.15 24.44 10.92
CA GLU A 116 -10.86 24.58 9.67
C GLU A 116 -10.76 23.29 8.84
N LYS A 117 -11.87 22.96 8.16
CA LYS A 117 -11.98 21.77 7.32
C LYS A 117 -12.19 22.18 5.87
N ASP A 118 -11.17 21.92 5.05
CA ASP A 118 -11.25 22.07 3.62
C ASP A 118 -11.74 20.78 2.95
N PHE A 119 -12.19 20.88 1.72
CA PHE A 119 -12.38 19.71 0.86
C PHE A 119 -11.06 18.97 0.70
N CYS A 120 -11.08 17.65 0.89
CA CYS A 120 -9.89 16.83 0.80
C CYS A 120 -10.20 15.44 0.24
N ARG A 121 -9.17 14.79 -0.32
CA ARG A 121 -9.30 13.41 -0.79
C ARG A 121 -9.38 12.43 0.37
N ASN A 122 -8.56 12.65 1.39
CA ASN A 122 -8.41 11.76 2.54
C ASN A 122 -8.56 12.58 3.83
N ARG A 123 -9.55 12.24 4.65
CA ARG A 123 -9.68 12.72 6.03
C ARG A 123 -9.68 11.53 6.97
N LEU A 124 -8.79 11.57 7.94
CA LEU A 124 -8.68 10.54 8.96
C LEU A 124 -9.80 10.71 10.00
N PRO A 125 -10.40 9.62 10.49
CA PRO A 125 -11.44 9.69 11.53
C PRO A 125 -10.89 10.02 12.92
N VAL A 126 -9.58 9.96 13.13
CA VAL A 126 -8.91 10.31 14.38
C VAL A 126 -8.80 11.82 14.52
N ALA A 127 -9.02 12.37 15.74
CA ALA A 127 -8.77 13.76 16.03
C ALA A 127 -7.30 14.01 16.40
N TYR A 128 -6.78 15.19 16.04
CA TYR A 128 -5.51 15.65 16.56
C TYR A 128 -5.73 16.28 17.95
N ASN A 129 -5.04 15.77 18.93
CA ASN A 129 -5.02 16.28 20.30
C ASN A 129 -3.55 16.38 20.75
N PRO A 130 -3.00 17.61 20.91
CA PRO A 130 -1.61 17.79 21.34
C PRO A 130 -1.35 17.25 22.74
N ASP A 131 -2.39 17.19 23.60
CA ASP A 131 -2.32 16.72 24.98
C ASP A 131 -2.77 15.26 25.13
N ALA A 132 -2.94 14.52 24.01
CA ALA A 132 -3.32 13.12 24.07
C ALA A 132 -2.33 12.32 24.95
N PRO A 133 -2.82 11.47 25.86
CA PRO A 133 -1.96 10.67 26.72
C PRO A 133 -1.12 9.69 25.88
N GLN A 134 -0.02 9.24 26.45
CA GLN A 134 0.75 8.17 25.84
C GLN A 134 -0.10 6.90 25.69
N PRO A 135 -0.04 6.21 24.55
CA PRO A 135 -0.82 5.02 24.28
C PRO A 135 -0.17 3.80 24.96
N VAL A 136 -0.38 3.65 26.26
CA VAL A 136 0.32 2.67 27.11
C VAL A 136 0.02 1.24 26.68
N THR A 137 -1.24 0.94 26.37
CA THR A 137 -1.66 -0.41 25.93
C THR A 137 -1.02 -0.76 24.59
N TRP A 138 -0.99 0.19 23.65
CA TRP A 138 -0.36 0.03 22.36
C TRP A 138 1.15 -0.20 22.50
N LEU A 139 1.85 0.63 23.24
CA LEU A 139 3.30 0.50 23.42
C LEU A 139 3.67 -0.81 24.13
N HIS A 140 2.89 -1.21 25.11
CA HIS A 140 3.07 -2.51 25.77
C HIS A 140 2.85 -3.67 24.80
N PHE A 141 1.79 -3.63 24.01
CA PHE A 141 1.54 -4.62 22.96
C PHE A 141 2.70 -4.72 21.97
N LEU A 142 3.22 -3.58 21.48
CA LEU A 142 4.36 -3.56 20.55
C LEU A 142 5.62 -4.14 21.18
N SER A 143 5.91 -3.85 22.44
CA SER A 143 7.09 -4.37 23.14
C SER A 143 7.07 -5.90 23.28
N GLN A 144 5.88 -6.50 23.29
CA GLN A 144 5.72 -7.95 23.30
C GLN A 144 5.81 -8.56 21.88
N LEU A 145 5.55 -7.76 20.84
CA LEU A 145 5.46 -8.23 19.47
C LEU A 145 6.76 -8.04 18.68
N LEU A 146 7.47 -6.94 18.88
CA LEU A 146 8.63 -6.51 18.09
C LEU A 146 9.83 -6.19 18.96
N GLU A 147 11.02 -6.27 18.38
CA GLU A 147 12.21 -5.73 19.00
C GLU A 147 12.17 -4.20 19.07
N PRO A 148 12.81 -3.55 20.06
CA PRO A 148 12.74 -2.11 20.26
C PRO A 148 13.11 -1.29 19.02
N GLU A 149 14.13 -1.73 18.27
CA GLU A 149 14.60 -1.07 17.06
C GLU A 149 13.57 -1.15 15.93
N ASP A 150 12.84 -2.28 15.81
CA ASP A 150 11.80 -2.49 14.82
C ASP A 150 10.54 -1.67 15.11
N ILE A 151 10.28 -1.35 16.40
CA ILE A 151 9.19 -0.44 16.79
C ILE A 151 9.40 0.95 16.19
N LEU A 152 10.63 1.44 16.13
CA LEU A 152 10.95 2.74 15.49
C LEU A 152 10.62 2.73 14.01
N THR A 153 10.95 1.66 13.31
CA THR A 153 10.62 1.46 11.90
C THR A 153 9.10 1.43 11.68
N LEU A 154 8.38 0.68 12.52
CA LEU A 154 6.92 0.63 12.46
C LEU A 154 6.28 1.99 12.73
N GLN A 155 6.80 2.75 13.70
CA GLN A 155 6.35 4.09 14.03
C GLN A 155 6.45 5.04 12.83
N GLU A 156 7.60 5.04 12.16
CA GLU A 156 7.83 5.81 10.94
C GLU A 156 6.88 5.40 9.82
N PHE A 157 6.70 4.08 9.63
CA PHE A 157 5.85 3.58 8.57
C PHE A 157 4.37 3.90 8.80
N MET A 158 3.89 3.79 10.05
CA MET A 158 2.52 4.18 10.40
C MET A 158 2.29 5.68 10.18
N GLY A 159 3.23 6.53 10.56
CA GLY A 159 3.17 7.96 10.28
C GLY A 159 3.18 8.27 8.78
N TYR A 160 4.02 7.58 8.01
CA TYR A 160 4.09 7.68 6.56
C TYR A 160 2.76 7.30 5.88
N CYS A 161 1.97 6.43 6.50
CA CYS A 161 0.63 6.07 6.01
C CYS A 161 -0.39 7.22 6.08
N PHE A 162 -0.14 8.30 6.80
CA PHE A 162 -1.08 9.41 6.94
C PHE A 162 -1.00 10.45 5.83
N ILE A 163 0.07 10.46 5.04
CA ILE A 163 0.29 11.41 3.96
C ILE A 163 0.23 10.73 2.58
N PRO A 164 -0.32 11.38 1.54
CA PRO A 164 -0.38 10.82 0.19
C PRO A 164 0.97 11.00 -0.53
N SER A 165 2.01 10.31 -0.06
CA SER A 165 3.38 10.44 -0.58
C SER A 165 3.98 9.06 -0.90
N THR A 166 4.72 8.97 -1.99
CA THR A 166 5.47 7.77 -2.40
C THR A 166 6.98 7.94 -2.20
N LYS A 167 7.43 9.06 -1.62
CA LYS A 167 8.87 9.39 -1.47
C LYS A 167 9.68 8.35 -0.70
N GLY A 168 9.06 7.68 0.28
CA GLY A 168 9.73 6.61 1.04
C GLY A 168 9.99 5.35 0.22
N GLN A 169 9.28 5.15 -0.91
CA GLN A 169 9.45 4.03 -1.84
C GLN A 169 9.53 2.65 -1.19
N LYS A 170 8.75 2.45 -0.13
CA LYS A 170 8.75 1.22 0.68
C LYS A 170 7.35 0.68 0.90
N MET A 171 7.26 -0.64 1.00
CA MET A 171 6.16 -1.39 1.59
C MET A 171 6.65 -2.05 2.88
N LEU A 172 5.73 -2.33 3.79
CA LEU A 172 6.01 -2.99 5.06
C LEU A 172 5.50 -4.43 5.05
N LEU A 173 6.35 -5.37 5.39
CA LEU A 173 5.98 -6.76 5.64
C LEU A 173 6.26 -7.08 7.11
N LEU A 174 5.26 -7.62 7.79
CA LEU A 174 5.38 -8.12 9.14
C LEU A 174 5.21 -9.63 9.12
N ILE A 175 6.28 -10.35 9.39
CA ILE A 175 6.33 -11.81 9.29
C ILE A 175 6.45 -12.48 10.65
N GLY A 176 5.89 -13.67 10.80
CA GLY A 176 5.95 -14.47 12.04
C GLY A 176 5.27 -15.82 11.87
N LYS A 177 5.38 -16.67 12.88
CA LYS A 177 4.92 -18.08 12.83
C LYS A 177 3.39 -18.24 12.88
N GLY A 178 2.67 -17.19 13.28
CA GLY A 178 1.22 -17.20 13.49
C GLY A 178 0.82 -17.15 14.97
N GLY A 179 -0.26 -16.42 15.26
CA GLY A 179 -0.78 -16.28 16.65
C GLY A 179 -0.09 -15.24 17.51
N GLU A 180 0.89 -14.47 17.02
CA GLU A 180 1.60 -13.44 17.77
C GLU A 180 0.75 -12.19 17.96
N GLY A 181 -0.17 -11.89 17.03
CA GLY A 181 -1.08 -10.75 17.09
C GLY A 181 -0.89 -9.71 15.97
N LYS A 182 -0.21 -10.03 14.88
CA LYS A 182 0.01 -9.11 13.72
C LYS A 182 -1.27 -8.40 13.27
N SER A 183 -2.37 -9.13 13.09
CA SER A 183 -3.66 -8.60 12.64
C SER A 183 -4.24 -7.52 13.57
N ARG A 184 -3.81 -7.46 14.84
CA ARG A 184 -4.24 -6.40 15.77
C ARG A 184 -3.72 -5.03 15.37
N ILE A 185 -2.53 -4.97 14.75
CA ILE A 185 -2.00 -3.74 14.14
C ILE A 185 -2.94 -3.27 13.01
N GLY A 186 -3.44 -4.19 12.19
CA GLY A 186 -4.39 -3.87 11.11
C GLY A 186 -5.69 -3.25 11.62
N ILE A 187 -6.20 -3.72 12.77
CA ILE A 187 -7.40 -3.15 13.41
C ILE A 187 -7.12 -1.72 13.90
N VAL A 188 -5.96 -1.48 14.52
CA VAL A 188 -5.56 -0.14 14.96
C VAL A 188 -5.36 0.80 13.77
N LEU A 189 -4.69 0.36 12.70
CA LEU A 189 -4.56 1.13 11.46
C LEU A 189 -5.94 1.48 10.88
N ARG A 190 -6.89 0.55 10.88
CA ARG A 190 -8.27 0.82 10.43
C ARG A 190 -8.95 1.87 11.30
N ALA A 191 -8.73 1.87 12.60
CA ALA A 191 -9.28 2.89 13.50
C ALA A 191 -8.72 4.28 13.21
N LEU A 192 -7.42 4.38 12.84
CA LEU A 192 -6.76 5.64 12.50
C LEU A 192 -7.10 6.15 11.10
N LEU A 193 -7.21 5.26 10.12
CA LEU A 193 -7.36 5.59 8.70
C LEU A 193 -8.82 5.58 8.23
N GLY A 194 -9.67 4.80 8.89
CA GLY A 194 -11.07 4.64 8.51
C GLY A 194 -11.23 4.08 7.09
N SER A 195 -12.01 4.77 6.29
CA SER A 195 -12.27 4.41 4.89
C SER A 195 -11.13 4.73 3.92
N ASN A 196 -10.03 5.34 4.39
CA ASN A 196 -8.84 5.59 3.57
C ASN A 196 -7.89 4.37 3.49
N MET A 197 -8.35 3.23 3.99
CA MET A 197 -7.60 1.97 4.00
C MET A 197 -8.41 0.88 3.30
N ASN A 198 -7.83 0.27 2.27
CA ASN A 198 -8.36 -0.92 1.61
C ASN A 198 -7.79 -2.19 2.27
N THR A 199 -8.52 -3.29 2.22
CA THR A 199 -8.05 -4.60 2.65
C THR A 199 -8.25 -5.61 1.53
N GLY A 200 -7.19 -6.36 1.19
CA GLY A 200 -7.24 -7.31 0.09
C GLY A 200 -5.91 -8.03 -0.11
N SER A 201 -5.69 -8.62 -1.27
CA SER A 201 -4.46 -9.35 -1.57
C SER A 201 -3.52 -8.56 -2.46
N ILE A 202 -2.26 -8.42 -2.06
CA ILE A 202 -1.19 -7.81 -2.85
C ILE A 202 -1.03 -8.55 -4.19
N ALA A 203 -1.13 -9.89 -4.19
CA ALA A 203 -1.07 -10.69 -5.41
C ALA A 203 -2.20 -10.34 -6.40
N LYS A 204 -3.39 -10.02 -5.90
CA LYS A 204 -4.51 -9.59 -6.74
C LYS A 204 -4.26 -8.20 -7.33
N VAL A 205 -3.63 -7.29 -6.61
CA VAL A 205 -3.25 -5.96 -7.13
C VAL A 205 -2.27 -6.09 -8.29
N GLU A 206 -1.28 -7.00 -8.20
CA GLU A 206 -0.35 -7.24 -9.30
C GLU A 206 -1.06 -7.71 -10.57
N THR A 207 -2.05 -8.59 -10.45
CA THR A 207 -2.64 -9.30 -11.59
C THR A 207 -3.90 -8.68 -12.15
N SER A 208 -4.65 -7.87 -11.38
CA SER A 208 -5.95 -7.33 -11.76
C SER A 208 -5.96 -5.81 -11.89
N PRO A 209 -6.30 -5.25 -13.08
CA PRO A 209 -6.44 -3.80 -13.25
C PRO A 209 -7.57 -3.23 -12.39
N PHE A 210 -8.64 -3.98 -12.15
CA PHE A 210 -9.75 -3.56 -11.29
C PHE A 210 -9.31 -3.41 -9.84
N ALA A 211 -8.49 -4.36 -9.34
CA ALA A 211 -7.97 -4.25 -7.98
C ALA A 211 -7.03 -3.04 -7.80
N ARG A 212 -6.34 -2.62 -8.86
CA ARG A 212 -5.56 -1.37 -8.85
C ARG A 212 -6.46 -0.14 -8.81
N ALA A 213 -7.53 -0.12 -9.60
CA ALA A 213 -8.49 0.98 -9.60
C ALA A 213 -9.20 1.16 -8.25
N ASP A 214 -9.42 0.07 -7.49
CA ASP A 214 -9.99 0.12 -6.15
C ASP A 214 -9.06 0.83 -5.14
N LEU A 215 -7.77 1.02 -5.48
CA LEU A 215 -6.79 1.71 -4.65
C LEU A 215 -6.71 3.22 -4.93
N GLU A 216 -7.45 3.71 -5.92
CA GLU A 216 -7.51 5.14 -6.21
C GLU A 216 -8.08 5.89 -4.99
N HIS A 217 -7.33 6.86 -4.50
CA HIS A 217 -7.60 7.67 -3.30
C HIS A 217 -7.42 6.94 -1.96
N GLU A 218 -6.92 5.71 -1.94
CA GLU A 218 -6.60 5.01 -0.70
C GLU A 218 -5.20 5.39 -0.19
N LEU A 219 -5.05 5.50 1.13
CA LEU A 219 -3.76 5.74 1.77
C LEU A 219 -2.99 4.44 2.04
N VAL A 220 -3.70 3.39 2.37
CA VAL A 220 -3.12 2.08 2.73
C VAL A 220 -3.90 0.95 2.09
N MET A 221 -3.18 -0.06 1.65
CA MET A 221 -3.71 -1.38 1.30
C MET A 221 -3.06 -2.42 2.21
N LEU A 222 -3.89 -3.10 3.01
CA LEU A 222 -3.47 -4.16 3.93
C LEU A 222 -3.81 -5.53 3.35
N ASP A 223 -2.81 -6.40 3.27
CA ASP A 223 -2.94 -7.84 3.07
C ASP A 223 -2.71 -8.54 4.43
N ASP A 224 -3.80 -8.88 5.13
CA ASP A 224 -3.75 -9.41 6.51
C ASP A 224 -3.40 -10.91 6.58
N ASP A 225 -3.46 -11.60 5.46
CA ASP A 225 -3.10 -13.03 5.34
C ASP A 225 -2.36 -13.27 4.02
N MET A 226 -1.19 -12.63 3.92
CA MET A 226 -0.36 -12.70 2.73
C MET A 226 0.09 -14.12 2.47
N LYS A 227 -0.27 -14.65 1.30
CA LYS A 227 0.11 -16.00 0.89
C LYS A 227 1.60 -16.11 0.61
N LEU A 228 2.17 -17.24 0.93
CA LEU A 228 3.58 -17.58 0.64
C LEU A 228 3.84 -17.88 -0.84
N GLU A 229 2.79 -17.97 -1.65
CA GLU A 229 2.94 -18.17 -3.09
C GLU A 229 3.69 -16.99 -3.71
N ALA A 230 4.74 -17.30 -4.46
CA ALA A 230 5.52 -16.27 -5.14
C ALA A 230 4.69 -15.57 -6.22
N LEU A 231 4.79 -14.26 -6.29
CA LEU A 231 4.12 -13.45 -7.31
C LEU A 231 4.65 -13.80 -8.71
N PRO A 232 3.77 -14.02 -9.70
CA PRO A 232 4.22 -14.27 -11.08
C PRO A 232 4.98 -13.07 -11.66
N GLN A 233 4.61 -11.86 -11.29
CA GLN A 233 5.23 -10.60 -11.69
C GLN A 233 5.22 -9.63 -10.51
N THR A 234 5.98 -8.52 -10.62
CA THR A 234 6.05 -7.48 -9.57
C THR A 234 6.06 -6.06 -10.16
N ASN A 235 5.81 -5.93 -11.45
CA ASN A 235 5.96 -4.66 -12.16
C ASN A 235 4.96 -3.61 -11.69
N ASN A 236 3.69 -4.01 -11.49
CA ASN A 236 2.63 -3.11 -11.05
C ASN A 236 2.84 -2.68 -9.59
N ILE A 237 3.17 -3.63 -8.70
CA ILE A 237 3.47 -3.31 -7.30
C ILE A 237 4.67 -2.36 -7.20
N LYS A 238 5.77 -2.64 -7.93
CA LYS A 238 6.94 -1.74 -7.96
C LYS A 238 6.57 -0.35 -8.47
N ALA A 239 5.77 -0.27 -9.53
CA ALA A 239 5.31 0.99 -10.10
C ALA A 239 4.46 1.78 -9.08
N ILE A 240 3.53 1.14 -8.37
CA ILE A 240 2.69 1.79 -7.36
C ILE A 240 3.52 2.29 -6.18
N ILE A 241 4.45 1.48 -5.66
CA ILE A 241 5.31 1.88 -4.53
C ILE A 241 6.14 3.13 -4.83
N THR A 242 6.52 3.32 -6.09
CA THR A 242 7.35 4.44 -6.55
C THR A 242 6.59 5.41 -7.46
N ALA A 243 5.26 5.38 -7.47
CA ALA A 243 4.46 6.15 -8.39
C ALA A 243 4.73 7.67 -8.28
N GLU A 244 5.27 8.24 -9.33
CA GLU A 244 5.50 9.68 -9.51
C GLU A 244 4.61 10.25 -10.62
N LEU A 245 4.02 9.38 -11.43
CA LEU A 245 3.15 9.71 -12.55
C LEU A 245 1.82 8.94 -12.42
N PRO A 246 0.74 9.46 -13.04
CA PRO A 246 -0.52 8.74 -13.13
C PRO A 246 -0.34 7.36 -13.77
N MET A 247 -1.14 6.40 -13.32
CA MET A 247 -1.15 5.03 -13.84
C MET A 247 -2.44 4.74 -14.58
N ASP A 248 -2.37 3.80 -15.52
CA ASP A 248 -3.55 3.31 -16.23
C ASP A 248 -4.42 2.46 -15.28
N LEU A 249 -5.65 2.92 -15.04
CA LEU A 249 -6.63 2.30 -14.17
C LEU A 249 -7.87 1.92 -14.98
N GLU A 250 -8.51 0.82 -14.58
CA GLU A 250 -9.68 0.30 -15.26
C GLU A 250 -10.80 0.01 -14.26
N LYS A 251 -11.96 0.64 -14.43
CA LYS A 251 -13.19 0.33 -13.68
C LYS A 251 -14.12 -0.53 -14.53
N LYS A 252 -14.83 -1.44 -13.89
CA LYS A 252 -15.73 -2.36 -14.58
C LYS A 252 -16.80 -1.61 -15.37
N GLY A 253 -16.84 -1.84 -16.69
CA GLY A 253 -17.81 -1.21 -17.58
C GLY A 253 -17.48 0.23 -17.99
N GLN A 254 -16.27 0.71 -17.69
CA GLN A 254 -15.77 2.03 -18.11
C GLN A 254 -14.49 1.86 -18.94
N GLN A 255 -14.15 2.86 -19.75
CA GLN A 255 -12.86 2.91 -20.42
C GLN A 255 -11.74 3.13 -19.38
N SER A 256 -10.53 2.65 -19.71
CA SER A 256 -9.35 2.93 -18.88
C SER A 256 -9.06 4.44 -18.86
N TYR A 257 -8.52 4.89 -17.73
CA TYR A 257 -8.19 6.29 -17.49
C TYR A 257 -6.90 6.41 -16.68
N GLN A 258 -6.30 7.59 -16.68
CA GLN A 258 -5.12 7.88 -15.90
C GLN A 258 -5.50 8.36 -14.50
N GLY A 259 -5.05 7.64 -13.45
CA GLY A 259 -5.30 7.97 -12.06
C GLY A 259 -4.04 7.98 -11.21
N ASP A 260 -4.05 8.79 -10.14
CA ASP A 260 -2.93 8.89 -9.21
C ASP A 260 -3.06 7.82 -8.11
N LEU A 261 -2.06 6.95 -8.00
CA LEU A 261 -1.93 6.02 -6.88
C LEU A 261 -0.82 6.47 -5.95
N TYR A 262 -1.14 6.57 -4.66
CA TYR A 262 -0.19 6.91 -3.59
C TYR A 262 -0.33 5.98 -2.38
N VAL A 263 -0.91 4.82 -2.60
CA VAL A 263 -1.18 3.82 -1.57
C VAL A 263 0.10 3.16 -1.06
N ARG A 264 0.19 2.94 0.25
CA ARG A 264 1.25 2.14 0.88
C ARG A 264 0.75 0.72 1.11
N PHE A 265 1.59 -0.25 0.78
CA PHE A 265 1.29 -1.66 1.03
C PHE A 265 1.80 -2.07 2.40
N ILE A 266 0.95 -2.79 3.13
CA ILE A 266 1.29 -3.50 4.35
C ILE A 266 0.86 -4.94 4.17
N GLY A 267 1.77 -5.89 4.40
CA GLY A 267 1.48 -7.32 4.33
C GLY A 267 1.79 -8.00 5.65
N PHE A 268 0.86 -8.81 6.15
CA PHE A 268 1.09 -9.71 7.29
C PHE A 268 1.11 -11.15 6.79
N GLY A 269 2.12 -11.92 7.20
CA GLY A 269 2.27 -13.28 6.71
C GLY A 269 3.19 -14.13 7.58
N ASN A 270 3.38 -15.38 7.16
CA ASN A 270 4.28 -16.32 7.82
C ASN A 270 5.62 -16.41 7.08
N GLY A 271 5.86 -15.58 6.08
CA GLY A 271 7.09 -15.52 5.31
C GLY A 271 7.13 -14.28 4.42
N VAL A 272 8.24 -14.12 3.72
CA VAL A 272 8.50 -12.95 2.86
C VAL A 272 7.77 -13.05 1.52
N LEU A 273 7.44 -11.91 0.94
CA LEU A 273 6.86 -11.84 -0.39
C LEU A 273 7.93 -12.06 -1.45
N GLN A 274 7.80 -13.15 -2.17
CA GLN A 274 8.74 -13.55 -3.23
C GLN A 274 8.14 -13.33 -4.62
N SER A 275 8.97 -13.38 -5.64
CA SER A 275 8.56 -13.38 -7.04
C SER A 275 9.15 -14.57 -7.79
N LEU A 276 8.36 -15.17 -8.67
CA LEU A 276 8.79 -16.29 -9.51
C LEU A 276 9.86 -15.89 -10.54
N TYR A 277 9.69 -14.70 -11.13
CA TYR A 277 10.52 -14.27 -12.25
C TYR A 277 11.30 -12.97 -12.00
N ASP A 278 10.89 -12.14 -11.06
CA ASP A 278 11.60 -10.91 -10.70
C ASP A 278 12.46 -11.14 -9.45
N ARG A 279 13.68 -11.55 -9.68
CA ARG A 279 14.71 -11.73 -8.65
C ARG A 279 15.66 -10.53 -8.58
N SER A 280 15.24 -9.39 -9.13
CA SER A 280 16.04 -8.18 -9.09
C SER A 280 16.07 -7.59 -7.67
N VAL A 281 17.21 -7.04 -7.29
CA VAL A 281 17.36 -6.22 -6.08
C VAL A 281 16.29 -5.10 -6.04
N GLY A 282 15.79 -4.70 -7.22
CA GLY A 282 14.77 -3.68 -7.37
C GLY A 282 13.45 -3.96 -6.65
N PHE A 283 12.99 -5.21 -6.58
CA PHE A 283 11.78 -5.58 -5.84
C PHE A 283 12.05 -5.65 -4.33
N PHE A 284 13.11 -6.35 -3.93
CA PHE A 284 13.44 -6.53 -2.52
C PHE A 284 13.78 -5.22 -1.83
N ARG A 285 14.57 -4.34 -2.45
CA ARG A 285 14.92 -3.03 -1.86
C ARG A 285 13.72 -2.14 -1.51
N ARG A 286 12.52 -2.45 -2.04
CA ARG A 286 11.27 -1.73 -1.75
C ARG A 286 10.53 -2.32 -0.55
N GLN A 287 11.01 -3.38 0.04
CA GLN A 287 10.41 -4.02 1.20
C GLN A 287 11.16 -3.62 2.48
N ILE A 288 10.42 -3.44 3.54
CA ILE A 288 10.90 -3.45 4.92
C ILE A 288 10.30 -4.69 5.55
N ILE A 289 11.13 -5.60 6.05
CA ILE A 289 10.70 -6.89 6.56
C ILE A 289 10.98 -6.95 8.06
N LEU A 290 9.93 -6.81 8.86
CA LEU A 290 10.00 -6.93 10.31
C LEU A 290 9.55 -8.33 10.74
N SER A 291 10.32 -8.95 11.63
CA SER A 291 9.98 -10.24 12.22
C SER A 291 9.37 -10.07 13.59
N THR A 292 8.26 -10.76 13.86
CA THR A 292 7.70 -10.78 15.21
C THR A 292 8.54 -11.64 16.15
N LYS A 293 8.57 -11.26 17.44
CA LYS A 293 9.05 -12.12 18.51
C LYS A 293 8.24 -13.41 18.57
N GLU A 294 8.85 -14.45 19.07
CA GLU A 294 8.11 -15.66 19.40
C GLU A 294 7.11 -15.36 20.51
N LYS A 295 5.91 -15.91 20.37
CA LYS A 295 4.88 -15.75 21.40
C LYS A 295 5.34 -16.45 22.69
N ASP A 296 5.37 -15.72 23.82
CA ASP A 296 5.59 -16.31 25.13
C ASP A 296 4.51 -17.39 25.38
N PRO A 297 4.91 -18.65 25.64
CA PRO A 297 3.97 -19.74 25.92
C PRO A 297 3.02 -19.45 27.09
N ASN A 298 3.44 -18.59 28.03
CA ASN A 298 2.67 -18.22 29.20
C ASN A 298 1.80 -16.97 28.98
N ARG A 299 1.88 -16.30 27.81
CA ARG A 299 1.09 -15.11 27.50
C ARG A 299 -0.40 -15.45 27.50
N LYS A 300 -1.14 -14.76 28.35
CA LYS A 300 -2.61 -14.80 28.30
C LYS A 300 -3.10 -13.83 27.25
N ASP A 301 -3.81 -14.37 26.25
CA ASP A 301 -4.40 -13.54 25.22
C ASP A 301 -5.59 -12.74 25.77
N ASP A 302 -5.58 -11.44 25.58
CA ASP A 302 -6.71 -10.57 25.88
C ASP A 302 -7.59 -10.43 24.62
N PRO A 303 -8.83 -10.95 24.61
CA PRO A 303 -9.71 -10.86 23.45
C PRO A 303 -10.10 -9.42 23.10
N TYR A 304 -10.03 -8.51 24.09
CA TYR A 304 -10.39 -7.09 23.93
C TYR A 304 -9.20 -6.17 23.71
N ILE A 305 -8.00 -6.71 23.49
CA ILE A 305 -6.78 -5.91 23.33
C ILE A 305 -6.90 -4.89 22.20
N ALA A 306 -7.50 -5.28 21.07
CA ALA A 306 -7.68 -4.38 19.92
C ALA A 306 -8.60 -3.19 20.27
N GLU A 307 -9.69 -3.43 20.99
CA GLU A 307 -10.62 -2.39 21.44
C GLU A 307 -9.94 -1.41 22.40
N LYS A 308 -9.15 -1.93 23.34
CA LYS A 308 -8.36 -1.12 24.28
C LYS A 308 -7.34 -0.25 23.55
N MET A 309 -6.62 -0.80 22.56
CA MET A 309 -5.70 -0.03 21.74
C MET A 309 -6.42 1.01 20.90
N CYS A 310 -7.55 0.67 20.28
CA CYS A 310 -8.34 1.64 19.51
C CYS A 310 -8.87 2.80 20.35
N ALA A 311 -9.14 2.58 21.64
CA ALA A 311 -9.51 3.65 22.56
C ALA A 311 -8.36 4.66 22.82
N GLU A 312 -7.12 4.28 22.55
CA GLU A 312 -5.93 5.13 22.61
C GLU A 312 -5.59 5.82 21.27
N ALA A 313 -6.52 5.85 20.31
CA ALA A 313 -6.26 6.27 18.91
C ALA A 313 -5.58 7.63 18.77
N GLU A 314 -5.98 8.65 19.58
CA GLU A 314 -5.36 9.99 19.55
C GLU A 314 -3.88 9.93 20.02
N GLY A 315 -3.59 9.15 21.05
CA GLY A 315 -2.23 8.91 21.52
C GLY A 315 -1.38 8.15 20.51
N ILE A 316 -1.95 7.13 19.86
CA ILE A 316 -1.27 6.36 18.79
C ILE A 316 -1.02 7.24 17.57
N PHE A 317 -1.98 8.09 17.19
CA PHE A 317 -1.81 9.04 16.10
C PHE A 317 -0.63 10.00 16.39
N ARG A 318 -0.58 10.58 17.59
CA ARG A 318 0.53 11.44 18.01
C ARG A 318 1.88 10.71 18.00
N TRP A 319 1.92 9.49 18.55
CA TRP A 319 3.10 8.65 18.50
C TRP A 319 3.57 8.37 17.07
N ALA A 320 2.66 8.08 16.15
CA ALA A 320 2.99 7.87 14.74
C ALA A 320 3.43 9.16 14.03
N LEU A 321 2.90 10.35 14.42
CA LEU A 321 3.37 11.65 13.92
C LEU A 321 4.85 11.90 14.30
N GLU A 322 5.29 11.50 15.49
CA GLU A 322 6.70 11.60 15.88
C GLU A 322 7.58 10.77 14.93
N GLY A 323 7.13 9.58 14.54
CA GLY A 323 7.80 8.75 13.52
C GLY A 323 7.81 9.40 12.15
N LEU A 324 6.70 10.02 11.73
CA LEU A 324 6.63 10.73 10.45
C LEU A 324 7.60 11.90 10.39
N HIS A 325 7.68 12.70 11.44
CA HIS A 325 8.64 13.81 11.51
C HIS A 325 10.07 13.31 11.40
N ARG A 326 10.45 12.27 12.16
CA ARG A 326 11.77 11.66 12.08
C ARG A 326 12.08 11.16 10.65
N LEU A 327 11.11 10.52 9.98
CA LEU A 327 11.26 10.06 8.61
C LEU A 327 11.47 11.21 7.63
N ILE A 328 10.73 12.32 7.77
CA ILE A 328 10.86 13.51 6.93
C ILE A 328 12.23 14.17 7.15
N ASP A 329 12.64 14.33 8.39
CA ASP A 329 13.94 14.91 8.76
C ASP A 329 15.11 14.07 8.25
N ASN A 330 14.89 12.77 8.01
CA ASN A 330 15.84 11.84 7.40
C ASN A 330 15.64 11.65 5.89
N ASP A 331 15.08 12.64 5.18
CA ASP A 331 14.86 12.59 3.72
C ASP A 331 14.08 11.31 3.26
N TYR A 332 13.06 10.91 4.00
CA TYR A 332 12.28 9.69 3.76
C TYR A 332 13.08 8.38 3.79
N LYS A 333 14.24 8.36 4.43
CA LYS A 333 14.99 7.14 4.69
C LYS A 333 14.58 6.56 6.03
N PHE A 334 13.97 5.39 5.98
CA PHE A 334 13.51 4.70 7.19
C PHE A 334 14.66 4.28 8.10
N THR A 335 14.45 4.36 9.39
CA THR A 335 15.29 3.69 10.39
C THR A 335 15.07 2.19 10.26
N VAL A 336 16.09 1.44 9.85
CA VAL A 336 16.02 -0.01 9.65
C VAL A 336 16.96 -0.67 10.64
N SER A 337 16.46 -1.61 11.43
CA SER A 337 17.26 -2.40 12.37
C SER A 337 18.19 -3.37 11.62
N GLN A 338 19.24 -3.86 12.29
CA GLN A 338 20.08 -4.92 11.74
C GLN A 338 19.26 -6.18 11.43
N SER A 339 18.33 -6.55 12.30
CA SER A 339 17.42 -7.69 12.08
C SER A 339 16.57 -7.53 10.83
N ALA A 340 16.00 -6.35 10.59
CA ALA A 340 15.22 -6.07 9.38
C ALA A 340 16.11 -6.08 8.11
N GLN A 341 17.38 -5.65 8.23
CA GLN A 341 18.33 -5.77 7.13
C GLN A 341 18.70 -7.23 6.86
N ASP A 342 18.95 -8.03 7.89
CA ASP A 342 19.25 -9.45 7.79
C ASP A 342 18.06 -10.22 7.16
N ASN A 343 16.82 -9.88 7.53
CA ASN A 343 15.62 -10.43 6.89
C ASN A 343 15.55 -10.10 5.40
N MET A 344 15.93 -8.89 5.02
CA MET A 344 16.01 -8.45 3.62
C MET A 344 17.09 -9.24 2.88
N ASP A 345 18.28 -9.38 3.46
CA ASP A 345 19.40 -10.09 2.83
C ASP A 345 19.09 -11.58 2.68
N ALA A 346 18.42 -12.18 3.67
CA ALA A 346 17.89 -13.55 3.58
C ALA A 346 16.85 -13.67 2.44
N ALA A 347 15.90 -12.76 2.36
CA ALA A 347 14.89 -12.76 1.29
C ALA A 347 15.52 -12.63 -0.12
N VAL A 348 16.56 -11.81 -0.26
CA VAL A 348 17.33 -11.68 -1.50
C VAL A 348 18.08 -12.97 -1.82
N SER A 349 18.70 -13.61 -0.83
CA SER A 349 19.42 -14.88 -0.97
C SER A 349 18.47 -16.00 -1.37
N ASP A 350 17.40 -16.19 -0.63
CA ASP A 350 16.37 -17.22 -0.91
C ASP A 350 15.68 -17.03 -2.27
N GLY A 351 15.47 -15.75 -2.65
CA GLY A 351 14.90 -15.37 -3.94
C GLY A 351 15.86 -15.58 -5.12
N ASN A 352 17.16 -15.66 -4.88
CA ASN A 352 18.16 -15.74 -5.92
C ASN A 352 19.28 -16.75 -5.60
N ASN A 353 18.99 -18.01 -5.91
CA ASN A 353 19.94 -19.11 -5.72
C ASN A 353 21.27 -18.96 -6.49
N ILE A 354 21.40 -17.98 -7.40
CA ILE A 354 22.70 -17.64 -8.01
C ILE A 354 23.64 -17.04 -6.95
N ILE A 355 23.14 -16.20 -6.04
CA ILE A 355 23.96 -15.61 -4.97
C ILE A 355 24.50 -16.71 -4.06
N GLU A 356 23.66 -17.65 -3.71
CA GLU A 356 24.01 -18.80 -2.88
C GLU A 356 25.03 -19.69 -3.60
N PHE A 357 24.81 -19.98 -4.90
CA PHE A 357 25.78 -20.67 -5.73
C PHE A 357 27.13 -19.97 -5.76
N LEU A 358 27.17 -18.64 -5.96
CA LEU A 358 28.42 -17.87 -6.02
C LEU A 358 29.15 -17.83 -4.67
N SER A 359 28.46 -18.05 -3.57
CA SER A 359 29.01 -18.12 -2.21
C SER A 359 29.33 -19.54 -1.75
N SER A 360 28.90 -20.55 -2.51
CA SER A 360 29.07 -21.95 -2.13
C SER A 360 30.51 -22.44 -2.34
N GLU A 361 31.00 -23.22 -1.42
CA GLU A 361 32.32 -23.84 -1.53
C GLU A 361 32.28 -25.07 -2.46
N GLY A 362 33.40 -25.32 -3.16
CA GLY A 362 33.60 -26.57 -3.91
C GLY A 362 33.12 -26.58 -5.36
N TYR A 363 32.40 -25.57 -5.85
CA TYR A 363 31.92 -25.50 -7.24
C TYR A 363 32.69 -24.50 -8.09
N ILE A 364 32.90 -23.30 -7.56
CA ILE A 364 33.64 -22.22 -8.22
C ILE A 364 34.61 -21.54 -7.23
N ARG A 365 35.52 -20.76 -7.78
CA ARG A 365 36.40 -19.85 -7.04
C ARG A 365 36.56 -18.57 -7.83
N PHE A 366 36.52 -17.41 -7.18
CA PHE A 366 36.88 -16.14 -7.80
C PHE A 366 38.38 -16.01 -7.87
N LYS A 367 38.95 -15.85 -9.08
CA LYS A 367 40.40 -15.80 -9.32
C LYS A 367 40.65 -15.09 -10.66
N ALA A 368 41.34 -13.94 -10.58
CA ALA A 368 41.48 -12.98 -11.69
C ALA A 368 42.04 -13.56 -13.00
N ASP A 369 42.96 -14.53 -12.92
CA ASP A 369 43.65 -15.10 -14.09
C ASP A 369 42.87 -16.23 -14.80
N TYR A 370 41.64 -16.51 -14.34
CA TYR A 370 40.86 -17.60 -14.88
C TYR A 370 39.70 -17.07 -15.72
N GLU A 371 39.40 -17.79 -16.77
CA GLU A 371 38.25 -17.51 -17.62
C GLU A 371 37.42 -18.76 -17.84
N VAL A 372 36.09 -18.57 -17.96
CA VAL A 372 35.13 -19.65 -18.10
C VAL A 372 34.06 -19.32 -19.12
N SER A 373 33.71 -20.27 -19.97
CA SER A 373 32.58 -20.05 -20.89
C SER A 373 31.25 -19.95 -20.13
N SER A 374 30.34 -19.11 -20.62
CA SER A 374 29.00 -18.99 -20.04
C SER A 374 28.25 -20.34 -20.02
N LYS A 375 28.55 -21.23 -20.97
CA LYS A 375 27.93 -22.56 -21.04
C LYS A 375 28.44 -23.46 -19.91
N ASP A 376 29.74 -23.49 -19.69
CA ASP A 376 30.33 -24.37 -18.67
C ASP A 376 30.02 -23.86 -17.26
N LEU A 377 30.08 -22.56 -17.04
CA LEU A 377 29.70 -21.95 -15.75
C LEU A 377 28.22 -22.23 -15.42
N TYR A 378 27.33 -22.11 -16.41
CA TYR A 378 25.93 -22.44 -16.24
C TYR A 378 25.68 -23.94 -15.97
N ALA A 379 26.48 -24.82 -16.57
CA ALA A 379 26.38 -26.24 -16.31
C ALA A 379 26.78 -26.59 -14.85
N VAL A 380 27.82 -25.94 -14.31
CA VAL A 380 28.21 -26.08 -12.89
C VAL A 380 27.12 -25.51 -11.96
N TYR A 381 26.53 -24.36 -12.32
CA TYR A 381 25.37 -23.85 -11.56
C TYR A 381 24.20 -24.81 -11.54
N LYS A 382 23.88 -25.46 -12.66
CA LYS A 382 22.82 -26.50 -12.69
C LYS A 382 23.15 -27.67 -11.79
N LEU A 383 24.39 -28.17 -11.84
CA LEU A 383 24.86 -29.25 -10.97
C LEU A 383 24.67 -28.88 -9.50
N TRP A 384 25.08 -27.66 -9.11
CA TRP A 384 24.88 -27.16 -7.76
C TRP A 384 23.40 -27.09 -7.37
N CYS A 385 22.51 -26.65 -8.27
CA CYS A 385 21.08 -26.63 -8.03
C CYS A 385 20.52 -28.04 -7.82
N ASP A 386 20.95 -29.00 -8.63
CA ASP A 386 20.51 -30.40 -8.53
C ASP A 386 21.00 -31.03 -7.21
N ASP A 387 22.24 -30.80 -6.81
CA ASP A 387 22.82 -31.29 -5.55
C ASP A 387 22.12 -30.68 -4.29
N ASN A 388 21.56 -29.48 -4.41
CA ASN A 388 20.82 -28.80 -3.32
C ASN A 388 19.29 -28.88 -3.45
N ALA A 389 18.77 -29.73 -4.37
CA ALA A 389 17.32 -29.86 -4.64
C ALA A 389 16.62 -28.54 -4.99
N LEU A 390 17.31 -27.64 -5.69
CA LEU A 390 16.82 -26.35 -6.12
C LEU A 390 16.51 -26.32 -7.61
N SER A 391 15.57 -25.49 -8.02
CA SER A 391 15.30 -25.27 -9.46
C SER A 391 16.28 -24.26 -10.05
N SER A 392 16.99 -24.65 -11.13
CA SER A 392 17.91 -23.74 -11.81
C SER A 392 17.18 -22.66 -12.62
N LEU A 393 17.72 -21.44 -12.62
CA LEU A 393 17.28 -20.36 -13.50
C LEU A 393 17.68 -20.66 -14.95
N SER A 394 17.05 -19.97 -15.91
CA SER A 394 17.48 -20.05 -17.30
C SER A 394 18.91 -19.51 -17.46
N GLN A 395 19.66 -20.06 -18.43
CA GLN A 395 21.02 -19.57 -18.74
C GLN A 395 21.03 -18.06 -19.05
N LYS A 396 19.99 -17.55 -19.70
CA LYS A 396 19.84 -16.11 -20.00
C LYS A 396 19.77 -15.30 -18.71
N SER A 397 18.94 -15.71 -17.75
CA SER A 397 18.78 -15.04 -16.46
C SER A 397 20.05 -15.10 -15.60
N PHE A 398 20.68 -16.29 -15.56
CA PHE A 398 21.96 -16.50 -14.87
C PHE A 398 23.06 -15.57 -15.40
N CYS A 399 23.31 -15.57 -16.72
CA CYS A 399 24.31 -14.70 -17.32
C CYS A 399 23.98 -13.21 -17.19
N SER A 400 22.69 -12.84 -17.25
CA SER A 400 22.28 -11.45 -17.04
C SER A 400 22.57 -10.97 -15.62
N PHE A 401 22.30 -11.82 -14.64
CA PHE A 401 22.65 -11.52 -13.24
C PHE A 401 24.15 -11.27 -13.04
N LEU A 402 24.99 -12.16 -13.57
CA LEU A 402 26.44 -12.01 -13.47
C LEU A 402 26.95 -10.71 -14.12
N LYS A 403 26.43 -10.37 -15.31
CA LYS A 403 26.78 -9.12 -16.00
C LYS A 403 26.38 -7.87 -15.22
N GLN A 404 25.23 -7.88 -14.54
CA GLN A 404 24.78 -6.76 -13.73
C GLN A 404 25.57 -6.60 -12.43
N ASN A 405 26.31 -7.64 -12.02
CA ASN A 405 27.04 -7.68 -10.75
C ASN A 405 28.57 -7.86 -10.94
N GLU A 406 29.10 -7.53 -12.12
CA GLU A 406 30.52 -7.67 -12.43
C GLU A 406 31.43 -7.02 -11.38
N SER A 407 31.16 -5.76 -11.03
CA SER A 407 31.95 -5.03 -10.03
C SER A 407 31.84 -5.65 -8.62
N ARG A 408 30.69 -6.23 -8.27
CA ARG A 408 30.47 -6.84 -6.95
C ARG A 408 31.33 -8.09 -6.73
N TYR A 409 31.45 -8.90 -7.79
CA TYR A 409 32.19 -10.17 -7.74
C TYR A 409 33.58 -10.09 -8.36
N ASN A 410 33.99 -8.89 -8.78
CA ASN A 410 35.26 -8.65 -9.46
C ASN A 410 35.50 -9.58 -10.66
N ILE A 411 34.45 -9.69 -11.50
CA ILE A 411 34.44 -10.48 -12.75
C ILE A 411 34.18 -9.57 -13.94
N GLU A 412 34.54 -10.04 -15.14
CA GLU A 412 34.29 -9.28 -16.37
C GLU A 412 33.70 -10.19 -17.46
N TYR A 413 32.62 -9.74 -18.11
CA TYR A 413 32.05 -10.44 -19.23
C TYR A 413 32.85 -10.19 -20.51
N THR A 414 33.17 -11.26 -21.23
CA THR A 414 33.89 -11.20 -22.50
C THR A 414 33.28 -12.11 -23.56
N ASN A 415 33.46 -11.73 -24.82
CA ASN A 415 33.11 -12.58 -25.97
C ASN A 415 34.27 -13.47 -26.43
N LYS A 416 35.42 -13.44 -25.75
CA LYS A 416 36.70 -14.00 -26.20
C LYS A 416 37.33 -14.96 -25.20
N VAL A 417 36.52 -15.71 -24.44
CA VAL A 417 37.01 -16.81 -23.59
C VAL A 417 37.62 -17.90 -24.46
N ASN A 418 38.89 -18.24 -24.24
CA ASN A 418 39.55 -19.31 -24.98
C ASN A 418 39.08 -20.69 -24.49
N ILE A 419 38.40 -21.44 -25.34
CA ILE A 419 37.90 -22.81 -25.06
C ILE A 419 38.75 -23.90 -25.64
N GLY A 420 39.97 -23.56 -26.09
CA GLY A 420 40.93 -24.48 -26.70
C GLY A 420 40.76 -24.65 -28.20
N GLY A 421 41.80 -25.15 -28.86
CA GLY A 421 41.80 -25.40 -30.31
C GLY A 421 41.61 -24.15 -31.18
N GLY A 422 41.96 -22.94 -30.71
CA GLY A 422 41.80 -21.69 -31.43
C GLY A 422 40.34 -21.18 -31.48
N ARG A 423 39.42 -21.76 -30.68
CA ARG A 423 38.02 -21.37 -30.61
C ARG A 423 37.75 -20.47 -29.42
N TYR A 424 36.84 -19.50 -29.61
CA TYR A 424 36.44 -18.55 -28.59
C TYR A 424 34.93 -18.67 -28.32
N ALA A 425 34.55 -18.44 -27.06
CA ALA A 425 33.16 -18.43 -26.60
C ALA A 425 32.87 -17.18 -25.76
N ARG A 426 31.59 -16.90 -25.54
CA ARG A 426 31.14 -15.90 -24.56
C ARG A 426 31.29 -16.46 -23.14
N GLY A 427 31.77 -15.63 -22.21
CA GLY A 427 31.93 -16.06 -20.83
C GLY A 427 32.40 -14.96 -19.91
N PHE A 428 33.03 -15.35 -18.83
CA PHE A 428 33.48 -14.46 -17.77
C PHE A 428 34.95 -14.71 -17.45
N VAL A 429 35.68 -13.62 -17.20
CA VAL A 429 37.03 -13.59 -16.59
C VAL A 429 36.84 -13.40 -15.09
N GLY A 430 37.73 -13.98 -14.28
CA GLY A 430 37.69 -13.86 -12.81
C GLY A 430 37.01 -15.05 -12.11
N ILE A 431 36.67 -16.13 -12.82
CA ILE A 431 36.04 -17.33 -12.24
C ILE A 431 36.77 -18.60 -12.66
N GLU A 432 37.18 -19.38 -11.68
CA GLU A 432 37.75 -20.73 -11.83
C GLU A 432 36.63 -21.77 -11.51
N LEU A 433 36.43 -22.77 -12.38
CA LEU A 433 35.58 -23.92 -12.06
C LEU A 433 36.37 -24.94 -11.25
N LEU A 434 35.82 -25.35 -10.10
CA LEU A 434 36.37 -26.41 -9.25
C LEU A 434 35.75 -27.77 -9.58
N GLN A 435 34.54 -27.77 -10.11
CA GLN A 435 33.89 -28.99 -10.65
C GLN A 435 33.72 -28.85 -12.16
N ARG A 436 33.86 -29.97 -12.87
CA ARG A 436 33.53 -30.05 -14.29
C ARG A 436 32.32 -30.96 -14.45
N PRO A 437 31.22 -30.50 -15.05
CA PRO A 437 30.12 -31.37 -15.37
C PRO A 437 30.62 -32.46 -16.31
N PHE A 438 30.27 -33.71 -16.00
CA PHE A 438 30.55 -34.81 -16.91
C PHE A 438 29.82 -34.51 -18.23
N LEU A 439 30.60 -34.46 -19.32
CA LEU A 439 30.10 -34.33 -20.69
C LEU A 439 29.39 -35.62 -21.12
#